data_10c9960dcb0336b8cfa06847ec8b9d4f
#
_entry.id   10c9960dcb0336b8cfa06847ec8b9d4f
#
_cell.length_a   1.000
_cell.length_b   1.000
_cell.length_c   1.000
_cell.angle_alpha   90.00
_cell.angle_beta   90.00
_cell.angle_gamma   90.00
#
_symmetry.space_group_name_H-M   'P 1'
#
loop_
_entity.id
_entity.type
_entity.pdbx_description
1 polymer ?
#
loop_
_entity_poly.entity_id
_entity_poly.type
_entity_poly.pdbx_seq_one_letter_code
_entity_poly.pdbx_strand_id
1 'polypeptide(L)'
;MKNKAPLALMEQIIMLLILAVAAAICLQVFLWADRQADENTRMDSALQQVQNTAEVLKSQGGDLAAAAQIAGGSVADGLWLQQYADYIITVTPQDSGDSFLGMATITAETDGVLLTQLTVCYQEVAP
;
A
#
# COMPACT_ATOMS: atom_id res chain seq x y z
N MET A 1 -17.53 45.56 44.22
CA MET A 1 -16.78 45.34 42.97
C MET A 1 -15.61 44.43 43.10
N LYS A 2 -15.31 43.93 44.27
CA LYS A 2 -14.18 43.03 44.48
C LYS A 2 -14.36 41.65 43.84
N ASN A 3 -15.58 41.28 43.42
CA ASN A 3 -15.87 39.95 42.89
C ASN A 3 -15.82 39.84 41.38
N LYS A 4 -15.62 40.95 40.64
CA LYS A 4 -15.60 40.93 39.19
C LYS A 4 -14.23 40.54 38.61
N ALA A 5 -13.14 40.93 39.28
CA ALA A 5 -11.79 40.64 38.83
C ALA A 5 -11.46 39.13 38.88
N PRO A 6 -11.78 38.38 39.96
CA PRO A 6 -11.60 36.93 39.97
C PRO A 6 -12.44 36.18 38.94
N LEU A 7 -13.68 36.65 38.71
CA LEU A 7 -14.55 36.05 37.71
C LEU A 7 -14.00 36.25 36.29
N ALA A 8 -13.48 37.44 35.98
CA ALA A 8 -12.89 37.73 34.69
C ALA A 8 -11.64 36.89 34.45
N LEU A 9 -10.82 36.70 35.49
CA LEU A 9 -9.63 35.85 35.44
C LEU A 9 -10.00 34.39 35.21
N MET A 10 -11.02 33.90 35.92
CA MET A 10 -11.51 32.52 35.74
C MET A 10 -12.04 32.30 34.34
N GLU A 11 -12.76 33.29 33.81
CA GLU A 11 -13.32 33.25 32.45
C GLU A 11 -12.20 33.14 31.43
N GLN A 12 -11.15 33.96 31.58
CA GLN A 12 -10.00 33.90 30.67
C GLN A 12 -9.25 32.59 30.79
N ILE A 13 -9.08 32.04 31.98
CA ILE A 13 -8.43 30.76 32.18
C ILE A 13 -9.23 29.63 31.49
N ILE A 14 -10.55 29.65 31.64
CA ILE A 14 -11.43 28.67 31.00
C ILE A 14 -11.34 28.78 29.47
N MET A 15 -11.32 30.01 28.93
CA MET A 15 -11.15 30.22 27.48
C MET A 15 -9.83 29.69 26.97
N LEU A 16 -8.73 29.95 27.69
CA LEU A 16 -7.41 29.44 27.34
C LEU A 16 -7.36 27.91 27.39
N LEU A 17 -8.02 27.34 28.41
CA LEU A 17 -8.10 25.88 28.55
C LEU A 17 -8.84 25.25 27.37
N ILE A 18 -9.98 25.84 26.99
CA ILE A 18 -10.77 25.38 25.86
C ILE A 18 -9.95 25.48 24.57
N LEU A 19 -9.24 26.58 24.39
CA LEU A 19 -8.38 26.79 23.23
C LEU A 19 -7.25 25.75 23.17
N ALA A 20 -6.63 25.46 24.32
CA ALA A 20 -5.57 24.47 24.39
C ALA A 20 -6.08 23.07 24.04
N VAL A 21 -7.26 22.70 24.54
CA VAL A 21 -7.88 21.40 24.25
C VAL A 21 -8.24 21.32 22.76
N ALA A 22 -8.81 22.37 22.21
CA ALA A 22 -9.16 22.41 20.78
C ALA A 22 -7.90 22.27 19.91
N ALA A 23 -6.82 22.96 20.26
CA ALA A 23 -5.56 22.86 19.53
C ALA A 23 -4.99 21.45 19.60
N ALA A 24 -5.05 20.80 20.76
CA ALA A 24 -4.58 19.42 20.93
C ALA A 24 -5.37 18.44 20.06
N ILE A 25 -6.69 18.59 20.02
CA ILE A 25 -7.56 17.75 19.20
C ILE A 25 -7.25 17.95 17.71
N CYS A 26 -7.10 19.20 17.28
CA CYS A 26 -6.74 19.52 15.89
C CYS A 26 -5.39 18.88 15.50
N LEU A 27 -4.41 18.93 16.39
CA LEU A 27 -3.11 18.31 16.15
C LEU A 27 -3.23 16.80 16.01
N GLN A 28 -4.01 16.14 16.86
CA GLN A 28 -4.23 14.69 16.80
C GLN A 28 -4.91 14.30 15.50
N VAL A 29 -5.92 15.04 15.07
CA VAL A 29 -6.62 14.78 13.80
C VAL A 29 -5.66 14.98 12.64
N PHE A 30 -4.84 16.00 12.66
CA PHE A 30 -3.83 16.26 11.64
C PHE A 30 -2.84 15.09 11.53
N LEU A 31 -2.32 14.62 12.66
CA LEU A 31 -1.39 13.49 12.68
C LEU A 31 -2.04 12.22 12.17
N TRP A 32 -3.29 11.99 12.54
CA TRP A 32 -4.04 10.83 12.06
C TRP A 32 -4.25 10.89 10.53
N ALA A 33 -4.63 12.06 10.02
CA ALA A 33 -4.81 12.26 8.58
C ALA A 33 -3.49 12.07 7.82
N ASP A 34 -2.39 12.53 8.40
CA ASP A 34 -1.07 12.37 7.80
C ASP A 34 -0.67 10.89 7.71
N ARG A 35 -0.93 10.11 8.76
CA ARG A 35 -0.69 8.66 8.75
C ARG A 35 -1.54 7.95 7.71
N GLN A 36 -2.82 8.34 7.59
CA GLN A 36 -3.71 7.78 6.58
C GLN A 36 -3.22 8.09 5.17
N ALA A 37 -2.73 9.31 4.94
CA ALA A 37 -2.17 9.70 3.65
C ALA A 37 -0.93 8.86 3.31
N ASP A 38 -0.05 8.61 4.28
CA ASP A 38 1.13 7.78 4.08
C ASP A 38 0.75 6.34 3.75
N GLU A 39 -0.21 5.76 4.46
CA GLU A 39 -0.69 4.41 4.18
C GLU A 39 -1.35 4.32 2.81
N ASN A 40 -2.14 5.31 2.43
CA ASN A 40 -2.77 5.36 1.12
C ASN A 40 -1.73 5.48 0.01
N THR A 41 -0.71 6.30 0.20
CA THR A 41 0.39 6.46 -0.76
C THR A 41 1.14 5.15 -0.94
N ARG A 42 1.41 4.44 0.16
CA ARG A 42 2.07 3.13 0.10
C ARG A 42 1.22 2.12 -0.65
N MET A 43 -0.08 2.08 -0.36
CA MET A 43 -1.01 1.17 -1.03
C MET A 43 -1.14 1.49 -2.51
N ASP A 44 -1.23 2.77 -2.87
CA ASP A 44 -1.29 3.20 -4.27
C ASP A 44 -0.02 2.83 -5.02
N SER A 45 1.14 3.02 -4.40
CA SER A 45 2.42 2.63 -4.97
C SER A 45 2.50 1.13 -5.19
N ALA A 46 2.09 0.34 -4.20
CA ALA A 46 2.08 -1.12 -4.29
C ALA A 46 1.12 -1.58 -5.41
N LEU A 47 -0.06 -0.99 -5.49
CA LEU A 47 -1.04 -1.33 -6.52
C LEU A 47 -0.51 -1.01 -7.92
N GLN A 48 0.14 0.14 -8.08
CA GLN A 48 0.74 0.54 -9.35
C GLN A 48 1.83 -0.45 -9.77
N GLN A 49 2.68 -0.86 -8.85
CA GLN A 49 3.73 -1.84 -9.13
C GLN A 49 3.16 -3.22 -9.44
N VAL A 50 2.09 -3.62 -8.76
CA VAL A 50 1.38 -4.87 -9.06
C VAL A 50 0.83 -4.83 -10.47
N GLN A 51 0.23 -3.73 -10.88
CA GLN A 51 -0.29 -3.55 -12.23
C GLN A 51 0.83 -3.58 -13.27
N ASN A 52 1.93 -2.90 -13.01
CA ASN A 52 3.11 -2.92 -13.90
C ASN A 52 3.66 -4.33 -14.03
N THR A 53 3.76 -5.06 -12.93
CA THR A 53 4.21 -6.45 -12.92
C THR A 53 3.27 -7.33 -13.76
N ALA A 54 1.97 -7.11 -13.63
CA ALA A 54 0.97 -7.84 -14.41
C ALA A 54 1.12 -7.57 -15.91
N GLU A 55 1.35 -6.32 -16.29
CA GLU A 55 1.54 -5.96 -17.70
C GLU A 55 2.80 -6.60 -18.27
N VAL A 56 3.91 -6.55 -17.53
CA VAL A 56 5.17 -7.18 -17.95
C VAL A 56 4.99 -8.68 -18.10
N LEU A 57 4.32 -9.32 -17.15
CA LEU A 57 4.06 -10.76 -17.20
C LEU A 57 3.23 -11.13 -18.42
N LYS A 58 2.18 -10.37 -18.70
CA LYS A 58 1.35 -10.58 -19.88
C LYS A 58 2.13 -10.40 -21.18
N SER A 59 2.98 -9.39 -21.25
CA SER A 59 3.79 -9.13 -22.43
C SER A 59 4.80 -10.23 -22.71
N GLN A 60 5.24 -10.95 -21.68
CA GLN A 60 6.17 -12.07 -21.79
C GLN A 60 5.49 -13.43 -21.85
N GLY A 61 4.15 -13.46 -21.94
CA GLY A 61 3.39 -14.70 -22.08
C GLY A 61 3.50 -15.62 -20.87
N GLY A 62 3.74 -15.06 -19.69
CA GLY A 62 3.86 -15.84 -18.46
C GLY A 62 5.26 -16.33 -18.13
N ASP A 63 6.28 -15.96 -18.92
CA ASP A 63 7.66 -16.32 -18.64
C ASP A 63 8.21 -15.45 -17.51
N LEU A 64 8.32 -16.02 -16.31
CA LEU A 64 8.75 -15.31 -15.13
C LEU A 64 10.20 -14.83 -15.25
N ALA A 65 11.08 -15.65 -15.83
CA ALA A 65 12.48 -15.29 -15.98
C ALA A 65 12.65 -14.09 -16.92
N ALA A 66 11.95 -14.09 -18.05
CA ALA A 66 11.98 -12.98 -18.99
C ALA A 66 11.38 -11.72 -18.38
N ALA A 67 10.28 -11.86 -17.65
CA ALA A 67 9.63 -10.74 -16.97
C ALA A 67 10.55 -10.14 -15.91
N ALA A 68 11.26 -10.98 -15.16
CA ALA A 68 12.20 -10.52 -14.14
C ALA A 68 13.39 -9.77 -14.75
N GLN A 69 13.83 -10.15 -15.95
CA GLN A 69 14.89 -9.42 -16.65
C GLN A 69 14.46 -8.01 -17.04
N ILE A 70 13.19 -7.83 -17.36
CA ILE A 70 12.64 -6.53 -17.78
C ILE A 70 12.34 -5.66 -16.58
N ALA A 71 11.60 -6.19 -15.61
CA ALA A 71 11.10 -5.44 -14.46
C ALA A 71 11.99 -5.51 -13.23
N GLY A 72 12.93 -6.43 -13.19
CA GLY A 72 13.80 -6.65 -12.04
C GLY A 72 13.25 -7.71 -11.11
N GLY A 73 14.01 -7.99 -10.06
CA GLY A 73 13.67 -9.03 -9.09
C GLY A 73 14.39 -10.32 -9.35
N SER A 74 14.00 -11.38 -8.65
CA SER A 74 14.61 -12.70 -8.74
C SER A 74 13.54 -13.77 -8.87
N VAL A 75 13.87 -14.83 -9.59
CA VAL A 75 13.00 -16.00 -9.74
C VAL A 75 13.65 -17.16 -8.99
N ALA A 76 12.91 -17.73 -8.04
CA ALA A 76 13.36 -18.88 -7.26
C ALA A 76 12.16 -19.78 -6.97
N ASP A 77 12.35 -21.10 -7.11
CA ASP A 77 11.30 -22.10 -6.83
C ASP A 77 10.00 -21.86 -7.61
N GLY A 78 10.10 -21.31 -8.84
CA GLY A 78 8.93 -21.01 -9.66
C GLY A 78 8.17 -19.77 -9.22
N LEU A 79 8.72 -18.97 -8.31
CA LEU A 79 8.15 -17.72 -7.85
C LEU A 79 9.02 -16.55 -8.29
N TRP A 80 8.38 -15.47 -8.69
CA TRP A 80 9.06 -14.22 -9.02
C TRP A 80 8.87 -13.24 -7.88
N LEU A 81 9.98 -12.82 -7.28
CA LEU A 81 10.01 -11.92 -6.13
C LEU A 81 10.63 -10.59 -6.52
N GLN A 82 9.95 -9.51 -6.18
CA GLN A 82 10.47 -8.15 -6.31
C GLN A 82 10.47 -7.51 -4.92
N GLN A 83 11.63 -7.08 -4.47
CA GLN A 83 11.77 -6.44 -3.17
C GLN A 83 11.87 -4.94 -3.33
N TYR A 84 10.97 -4.22 -2.68
CA TYR A 84 10.97 -2.76 -2.61
C TYR A 84 11.22 -2.33 -1.17
N ALA A 85 11.45 -1.04 -0.96
CA ALA A 85 11.78 -0.52 0.37
C ALA A 85 10.66 -0.77 1.40
N ASP A 86 9.40 -0.66 0.97
CA ASP A 86 8.26 -0.72 1.88
C ASP A 86 7.42 -1.99 1.72
N TYR A 87 7.68 -2.79 0.69
CA TYR A 87 6.85 -3.97 0.43
C TYR A 87 7.60 -4.96 -0.48
N ILE A 88 7.08 -6.17 -0.53
CA ILE A 88 7.59 -7.25 -1.40
C ILE A 88 6.46 -7.67 -2.32
N ILE A 89 6.76 -7.75 -3.62
CA ILE A 89 5.81 -8.25 -4.61
C ILE A 89 6.20 -9.69 -4.96
N THR A 90 5.24 -10.59 -4.82
CA THR A 90 5.40 -12.01 -5.14
C THR A 90 4.43 -12.39 -6.25
N VAL A 91 4.95 -13.02 -7.31
CA VAL A 91 4.12 -13.56 -8.39
C VAL A 91 4.12 -15.08 -8.26
N THR A 92 2.94 -15.65 -8.03
CA THR A 92 2.76 -17.09 -7.88
C THR A 92 1.96 -17.61 -9.07
N PRO A 93 2.56 -18.44 -9.94
CA PRO A 93 1.82 -19.07 -11.03
C PRO A 93 0.76 -20.01 -10.48
N GLN A 94 -0.41 -20.02 -11.12
CA GLN A 94 -1.52 -20.91 -10.78
C GLN A 94 -1.96 -21.69 -11.99
N ASP A 95 -2.48 -22.87 -11.75
CA ASP A 95 -3.06 -23.69 -12.80
C ASP A 95 -4.48 -23.19 -13.11
N SER A 96 -4.71 -22.78 -14.36
CA SER A 96 -6.01 -22.31 -14.79
C SER A 96 -6.93 -23.45 -15.26
N GLY A 97 -6.37 -24.65 -15.41
CA GLY A 97 -7.11 -25.77 -15.99
C GLY A 97 -7.27 -25.69 -17.50
N ASP A 98 -6.77 -24.64 -18.13
CA ASP A 98 -6.83 -24.45 -19.58
C ASP A 98 -5.40 -24.45 -20.15
N SER A 99 -5.19 -25.15 -21.26
CA SER A 99 -3.86 -25.25 -21.87
C SER A 99 -3.40 -23.98 -22.58
N PHE A 100 -4.33 -23.07 -22.89
CA PHE A 100 -4.01 -21.82 -23.60
C PHE A 100 -3.95 -20.62 -22.69
N LEU A 101 -4.49 -20.72 -21.47
CA LEU A 101 -4.54 -19.61 -20.52
C LEU A 101 -3.69 -19.94 -19.31
N GLY A 102 -2.78 -19.05 -19.00
CA GLY A 102 -2.06 -19.10 -17.74
C GLY A 102 -2.69 -18.16 -16.74
N MET A 103 -2.56 -18.49 -15.47
CA MET A 103 -2.99 -17.64 -14.37
C MET A 103 -1.82 -17.41 -13.42
N ALA A 104 -1.75 -16.23 -12.87
CA ALA A 104 -0.79 -15.90 -11.83
C ALA A 104 -1.44 -14.98 -10.82
N THR A 105 -1.13 -15.19 -9.55
CA THR A 105 -1.54 -14.29 -8.48
C THR A 105 -0.36 -13.42 -8.10
N ILE A 106 -0.57 -12.10 -8.14
CA ILE A 106 0.43 -11.11 -7.77
C ILE A 106 0.00 -10.52 -6.44
N THR A 107 0.87 -10.64 -5.43
CA THR A 107 0.60 -10.13 -4.09
C THR A 107 1.66 -9.10 -3.71
N ALA A 108 1.23 -8.04 -3.03
CA ALA A 108 2.12 -7.08 -2.40
C ALA A 108 1.93 -7.17 -0.90
N GLU A 109 3.01 -7.42 -0.18
CA GLU A 109 2.99 -7.62 1.27
C GLU A 109 4.02 -6.74 1.93
N THR A 110 3.71 -6.28 3.15
CA THR A 110 4.66 -5.60 4.01
C THR A 110 4.55 -6.19 5.42
N ASP A 111 5.68 -6.60 5.99
CA ASP A 111 5.78 -7.20 7.32
C ASP A 111 4.78 -8.35 7.55
N GLY A 112 4.56 -9.16 6.49
CA GLY A 112 3.61 -10.27 6.55
C GLY A 112 2.15 -9.88 6.40
N VAL A 113 1.85 -8.58 6.19
CA VAL A 113 0.49 -8.09 5.98
C VAL A 113 0.25 -7.88 4.49
N LEU A 114 -0.83 -8.45 3.99
CA LEU A 114 -1.21 -8.32 2.58
C LEU A 114 -1.72 -6.91 2.32
N LEU A 115 -1.05 -6.18 1.42
CA LEU A 115 -1.49 -4.84 0.99
C LEU A 115 -2.50 -4.92 -0.14
N THR A 116 -2.19 -5.71 -1.17
CA THR A 116 -3.06 -5.87 -2.33
C THR A 116 -2.77 -7.19 -3.02
N GLN A 117 -3.74 -7.69 -3.74
CA GLN A 117 -3.66 -8.93 -4.49
C GLN A 117 -4.37 -8.77 -5.82
N LEU A 118 -3.77 -9.27 -6.89
CA LEU A 118 -4.34 -9.23 -8.22
C LEU A 118 -4.14 -10.58 -8.88
N THR A 119 -5.21 -11.16 -9.41
CA THR A 119 -5.13 -12.38 -10.21
C THR A 119 -5.15 -11.99 -11.68
N VAL A 120 -4.17 -12.47 -12.43
CA VAL A 120 -3.97 -12.12 -13.83
C VAL A 120 -4.10 -13.37 -14.67
N CYS A 121 -4.87 -13.27 -15.75
CA CYS A 121 -4.91 -14.30 -16.79
C CYS A 121 -4.12 -13.78 -17.98
N TYR A 122 -3.29 -14.63 -18.54
CA TYR A 122 -2.50 -14.32 -19.73
C TYR A 122 -2.56 -15.45 -20.71
N GLN A 123 -2.33 -15.14 -21.97
CA GLN A 123 -2.25 -16.16 -23.01
C GLN A 123 -0.82 -16.71 -23.04
N GLU A 124 -0.67 -17.99 -22.81
CA GLU A 124 0.64 -18.61 -22.92
C GLU A 124 1.05 -18.67 -24.40
N VAL A 125 2.27 -18.21 -24.66
CA VAL A 125 2.84 -18.34 -25.99
C VAL A 125 3.19 -19.80 -26.18
N ALA A 126 2.61 -20.43 -27.20
CA ALA A 126 2.93 -21.80 -27.51
C ALA A 126 4.43 -21.94 -27.78
N PRO A 127 5.09 -22.96 -27.19
CA PRO A 127 6.52 -23.16 -27.41
C PRO A 127 6.85 -23.54 -28.85
#